data_47c1edff61da4694f3c2318863a5f1c8
#
_entry.id   47c1edff61da4694f3c2318863a5f1c8
#
_cell.length_a   1.000
_cell.length_b   1.000
_cell.length_c   1.000
_cell.angle_alpha   90.00
_cell.angle_beta   90.00
_cell.angle_gamma   90.00
#
_symmetry.space_group_name_H-M   'P 1'
#
loop_
_entity.id
_entity.type
_entity.pdbx_description
1 polymer ?
#
loop_
_entity_poly.entity_id
_entity_poly.type
_entity_poly.pdbx_seq_one_letter_code
_entity_poly.pdbx_strand_id
1 'polypeptide(L)'
;MSATLTSILKIHLRAATAATALLLATGAHAADLNALIWCDHADPALLQPFEEANGVKVNVKEFEGTGAGLAIVEQSQPGDWDVMVIDSIDVPRGVEKGLFEPLPEDKLPLADLFPQVKMDGSTVVDGKRYGITEKFGYNTIGYNKTKVDPADMQSMAALTGDKYKGKIAIYDYYLPVIGMAALAIGKKTAELTEADLPAIKAELLKMKANAKLVGEVTASQTALATGEVDILVGGGEWVTAGLAKENPALDFSIPKEGAVLWSQSLAMFKDSNNKDMALKFIQYIMSPEGQARLATSSCYWGMPANTKAALTDEQKKILRFDEQPDFLARAQSYPAPNADLDKKMQDVWTEMLQAQ
;
A
#
# COMPACT_ATOMS: atom_id res chain seq x y z
N MET A 1 -78.74 -65.82 -19.28
CA MET A 1 -79.88 -64.90 -19.43
C MET A 1 -79.33 -63.49 -19.30
N SER A 2 -79.61 -62.75 -20.36
CA SER A 2 -79.64 -61.25 -20.47
C SER A 2 -78.40 -60.48 -20.14
N ALA A 3 -77.61 -60.02 -21.04
CA ALA A 3 -77.74 -58.99 -22.09
C ALA A 3 -78.08 -57.63 -21.57
N THR A 4 -77.17 -56.70 -21.72
CA THR A 4 -77.29 -55.38 -22.37
C THR A 4 -75.98 -54.58 -22.13
N LEU A 5 -75.21 -54.40 -23.11
CA LEU A 5 -75.00 -53.28 -24.01
C LEU A 5 -75.30 -51.90 -23.45
N THR A 6 -74.29 -51.09 -23.38
CA THR A 6 -74.32 -49.69 -23.78
C THR A 6 -72.91 -49.15 -24.03
N SER A 7 -72.59 -48.98 -25.18
CA SER A 7 -72.10 -47.91 -26.03
C SER A 7 -71.38 -46.73 -25.34
N ILE A 8 -70.09 -46.67 -25.43
CA ILE A 8 -69.20 -45.81 -26.18
C ILE A 8 -69.57 -44.33 -26.23
N LEU A 9 -68.70 -43.55 -25.66
CA LEU A 9 -68.38 -42.26 -26.21
C LEU A 9 -66.89 -41.98 -25.99
N LYS A 10 -66.11 -42.07 -27.03
CA LYS A 10 -64.70 -41.65 -27.08
C LYS A 10 -64.65 -40.16 -27.14
N ILE A 11 -64.29 -39.50 -26.00
CA ILE A 11 -63.90 -38.13 -26.00
C ILE A 11 -62.37 -38.12 -25.94
N HIS A 12 -61.79 -37.77 -27.06
CA HIS A 12 -60.35 -37.49 -27.10
C HIS A 12 -60.07 -36.16 -26.41
N LEU A 13 -59.69 -36.19 -25.11
CA LEU A 13 -59.15 -35.06 -24.44
C LEU A 13 -57.66 -35.02 -24.75
N ARG A 14 -57.28 -34.18 -25.71
CA ARG A 14 -55.88 -33.79 -25.90
C ARG A 14 -55.46 -32.94 -24.74
N ALA A 15 -54.83 -33.54 -23.76
CA ALA A 15 -54.11 -32.83 -22.73
C ALA A 15 -52.84 -32.23 -23.36
N ALA A 16 -52.89 -30.94 -23.70
CA ALA A 16 -51.72 -30.15 -24.01
C ALA A 16 -50.93 -29.96 -22.73
N THR A 17 -49.92 -30.77 -22.51
CA THR A 17 -48.93 -30.56 -21.45
C THR A 17 -48.07 -29.36 -21.87
N ALA A 18 -48.42 -28.18 -21.42
CA ALA A 18 -47.55 -27.03 -21.45
C ALA A 18 -46.45 -27.29 -20.42
N ALA A 19 -45.35 -27.82 -20.86
CA ALA A 19 -44.12 -27.86 -20.10
C ALA A 19 -43.61 -26.40 -19.93
N THR A 20 -44.02 -25.75 -18.87
CA THR A 20 -43.41 -24.50 -18.44
C THR A 20 -42.01 -24.84 -17.97
N ALA A 21 -41.03 -24.71 -18.88
CA ALA A 21 -39.62 -24.70 -18.53
C ALA A 21 -39.39 -23.44 -17.71
N LEU A 22 -39.47 -23.57 -16.39
CA LEU A 22 -38.92 -22.59 -15.47
C LEU A 22 -37.39 -22.61 -15.72
N LEU A 23 -36.92 -21.73 -16.58
CA LEU A 23 -35.53 -21.34 -16.63
C LEU A 23 -35.22 -20.68 -15.25
N LEU A 24 -34.83 -21.52 -14.32
CA LEU A 24 -34.02 -21.05 -13.17
C LEU A 24 -32.75 -20.50 -13.81
N ALA A 25 -32.75 -19.21 -14.09
CA ALA A 25 -31.54 -18.46 -14.24
C ALA A 25 -30.85 -18.57 -12.88
N THR A 26 -30.09 -19.63 -12.67
CA THR A 26 -29.03 -19.62 -11.66
C THR A 26 -28.11 -18.51 -12.12
N GLY A 27 -28.34 -17.32 -11.59
CA GLY A 27 -27.32 -16.26 -11.69
C GLY A 27 -26.02 -16.93 -11.26
N ALA A 28 -25.10 -17.12 -12.20
CA ALA A 28 -23.76 -17.52 -11.85
C ALA A 28 -23.27 -16.39 -10.94
N HIS A 29 -23.35 -16.61 -9.62
CA HIS A 29 -22.62 -15.74 -8.70
C HIS A 29 -21.16 -15.83 -9.15
N ALA A 30 -20.57 -14.69 -9.48
CA ALA A 30 -19.15 -14.64 -9.71
C ALA A 30 -18.49 -15.20 -8.43
N ALA A 31 -17.45 -16.01 -8.60
CA ALA A 31 -16.72 -16.52 -7.45
C ALA A 31 -16.16 -15.34 -6.64
N ASP A 32 -16.15 -15.48 -5.33
CA ASP A 32 -15.57 -14.51 -4.44
C ASP A 32 -14.09 -14.25 -4.80
N LEU A 33 -13.62 -13.04 -4.58
CA LEU A 33 -12.26 -12.64 -4.84
C LEU A 33 -11.44 -12.83 -3.55
N ASN A 34 -10.32 -13.53 -3.62
CA ASN A 34 -9.42 -13.72 -2.49
C ASN A 34 -8.21 -12.78 -2.61
N ALA A 35 -8.04 -11.88 -1.67
CA ALA A 35 -7.01 -10.86 -1.71
C ALA A 35 -6.07 -10.91 -0.50
N LEU A 36 -4.77 -10.98 -0.78
CA LEU A 36 -3.69 -10.73 0.19
C LEU A 36 -3.37 -9.25 0.19
N ILE A 37 -3.73 -8.54 1.25
CA ILE A 37 -3.70 -7.08 1.27
C ILE A 37 -3.21 -6.53 2.61
N TRP A 38 -2.90 -5.26 2.62
CA TRP A 38 -2.60 -4.52 3.84
C TRP A 38 -3.87 -3.92 4.42
N CYS A 39 -3.84 -3.49 5.69
CA CYS A 39 -5.02 -3.04 6.43
C CYS A 39 -5.78 -1.89 5.74
N ASP A 40 -5.09 -1.03 5.00
CA ASP A 40 -5.71 0.09 4.28
C ASP A 40 -6.60 -0.35 3.12
N HIS A 41 -6.32 -1.51 2.53
CA HIS A 41 -7.15 -2.12 1.48
C HIS A 41 -8.33 -2.93 2.04
N ALA A 42 -8.31 -3.26 3.33
CA ALA A 42 -9.42 -3.96 3.99
C ALA A 42 -10.56 -3.01 4.42
N ASP A 43 -10.42 -1.71 4.17
CA ASP A 43 -11.42 -0.71 4.55
C ASP A 43 -12.77 -0.99 3.86
N PRO A 44 -13.87 -1.16 4.61
CA PRO A 44 -15.20 -1.34 4.03
C PRO A 44 -15.61 -0.22 3.06
N ALA A 45 -15.18 1.03 3.31
CA ALA A 45 -15.47 2.14 2.41
C ALA A 45 -14.82 1.97 1.03
N LEU A 46 -13.73 1.19 0.94
CA LEU A 46 -13.08 0.81 -0.31
C LEU A 46 -13.75 -0.42 -0.93
N LEU A 47 -13.99 -1.48 -0.15
CA LEU A 47 -14.41 -2.79 -0.68
C LEU A 47 -15.90 -2.86 -1.04
N GLN A 48 -16.80 -2.33 -0.18
CA GLN A 48 -18.25 -2.45 -0.39
C GLN A 48 -18.73 -1.95 -1.76
N PRO A 49 -18.30 -0.79 -2.28
CA PRO A 49 -18.75 -0.34 -3.60
C PRO A 49 -18.37 -1.29 -4.74
N PHE A 50 -17.21 -1.95 -4.65
CA PHE A 50 -16.80 -2.96 -5.61
C PHE A 50 -17.63 -4.24 -5.50
N GLU A 51 -17.83 -4.72 -4.27
CA GLU A 51 -18.64 -5.90 -3.97
C GLU A 51 -20.08 -5.75 -4.47
N GLU A 52 -20.72 -4.62 -4.17
CA GLU A 52 -22.08 -4.31 -4.59
C GLU A 52 -22.20 -4.20 -6.13
N ALA A 53 -21.23 -3.54 -6.77
CA ALA A 53 -21.26 -3.35 -8.23
C ALA A 53 -21.06 -4.65 -9.01
N ASN A 54 -20.35 -5.63 -8.44
CA ASN A 54 -20.00 -6.87 -9.12
C ASN A 54 -20.75 -8.11 -8.58
N GLY A 55 -21.48 -7.98 -7.47
CA GLY A 55 -22.20 -9.09 -6.83
C GLY A 55 -21.28 -10.19 -6.30
N VAL A 56 -20.12 -9.80 -5.78
CA VAL A 56 -19.07 -10.68 -5.24
C VAL A 56 -18.69 -10.24 -3.83
N LYS A 57 -18.02 -11.13 -3.11
CA LYS A 57 -17.34 -10.82 -1.84
C LYS A 57 -15.84 -10.73 -2.09
N VAL A 58 -15.16 -9.80 -1.42
CA VAL A 58 -13.70 -9.75 -1.35
C VAL A 58 -13.28 -10.36 -0.01
N ASN A 59 -12.79 -11.58 -0.06
CA ASN A 59 -12.23 -12.26 1.11
C ASN A 59 -10.81 -11.75 1.32
N VAL A 60 -10.57 -11.07 2.43
CA VAL A 60 -9.29 -10.45 2.71
C VAL A 60 -8.47 -11.26 3.71
N LYS A 61 -7.20 -11.38 3.44
CA LYS A 61 -6.18 -11.78 4.39
C LYS A 61 -5.18 -10.66 4.54
N GLU A 62 -5.17 -10.04 5.71
CA GLU A 62 -4.25 -8.96 6.01
C GLU A 62 -2.88 -9.50 6.41
N PHE A 63 -1.84 -8.75 6.05
CA PHE A 63 -0.45 -8.97 6.46
C PHE A 63 0.31 -7.65 6.53
N GLU A 64 1.45 -7.64 7.20
CA GLU A 64 2.34 -6.49 7.27
C GLU A 64 3.70 -6.84 6.67
N GLY A 65 4.12 -6.03 5.68
CA GLY A 65 5.38 -6.17 4.96
C GLY A 65 5.43 -7.36 3.98
N THR A 66 6.04 -7.16 2.83
CA THR A 66 6.09 -8.12 1.72
C THR A 66 6.58 -9.51 2.14
N GLY A 67 7.56 -9.58 3.06
CA GLY A 67 8.10 -10.85 3.54
C GLY A 67 7.06 -11.77 4.18
N ALA A 68 6.18 -11.21 5.03
CA ALA A 68 5.09 -11.94 5.65
C ALA A 68 4.04 -12.39 4.62
N GLY A 69 3.70 -11.53 3.66
CA GLY A 69 2.78 -11.88 2.56
C GLY A 69 3.31 -13.05 1.73
N LEU A 70 4.58 -13.02 1.34
CA LEU A 70 5.21 -14.12 0.59
C LEU A 70 5.28 -15.42 1.40
N ALA A 71 5.49 -15.36 2.72
CA ALA A 71 5.45 -16.54 3.57
C ALA A 71 4.05 -17.16 3.66
N ILE A 72 2.98 -16.36 3.61
CA ILE A 72 1.60 -16.86 3.50
C ILE A 72 1.42 -17.58 2.17
N VAL A 73 1.88 -16.99 1.05
CA VAL A 73 1.78 -17.62 -0.28
C VAL A 73 2.51 -18.95 -0.34
N GLU A 74 3.70 -19.06 0.26
CA GLU A 74 4.48 -20.30 0.32
C GLU A 74 3.76 -21.44 1.07
N GLN A 75 2.82 -21.11 1.96
CA GLN A 75 2.01 -22.06 2.71
C GLN A 75 0.64 -22.33 2.06
N SER A 76 0.30 -21.61 0.99
CA SER A 76 -0.99 -21.69 0.29
C SER A 76 -0.94 -22.67 -0.88
N GLN A 77 -2.11 -23.04 -1.40
CA GLN A 77 -2.21 -23.83 -2.61
C GLN A 77 -2.35 -22.92 -3.85
N PRO A 78 -1.90 -23.38 -5.03
CA PRO A 78 -2.19 -22.67 -6.28
C PRO A 78 -3.69 -22.40 -6.44
N GLY A 79 -4.06 -21.15 -6.71
CA GLY A 79 -5.46 -20.72 -6.86
C GLY A 79 -6.16 -20.27 -5.58
N ASP A 80 -5.49 -20.30 -4.42
CA ASP A 80 -6.04 -19.77 -3.17
C ASP A 80 -6.16 -18.23 -3.19
N TRP A 81 -5.34 -17.57 -3.98
CA TRP A 81 -5.27 -16.11 -4.03
C TRP A 81 -5.46 -15.58 -5.46
N ASP A 82 -6.09 -14.40 -5.57
CA ASP A 82 -6.36 -13.73 -6.84
C ASP A 82 -5.50 -12.46 -7.01
N VAL A 83 -5.39 -11.65 -5.95
CA VAL A 83 -4.68 -10.36 -5.95
C VAL A 83 -3.79 -10.25 -4.72
N MET A 84 -2.64 -9.59 -4.89
CA MET A 84 -1.75 -9.23 -3.80
C MET A 84 -1.40 -7.74 -3.85
N VAL A 85 -1.41 -7.09 -2.70
CA VAL A 85 -0.73 -5.82 -2.50
C VAL A 85 0.71 -6.13 -2.09
N ILE A 86 1.68 -5.53 -2.75
CA ILE A 86 3.11 -5.80 -2.53
C ILE A 86 3.89 -4.49 -2.65
N ASP A 87 4.96 -4.33 -1.89
CA ASP A 87 5.88 -3.21 -2.13
C ASP A 87 6.36 -3.23 -3.57
N SER A 88 6.30 -2.09 -4.26
CA SER A 88 6.64 -2.03 -5.69
C SER A 88 8.06 -2.51 -5.98
N ILE A 89 9.00 -2.31 -5.04
CA ILE A 89 10.39 -2.77 -5.16
C ILE A 89 10.53 -4.30 -5.07
N ASP A 90 9.56 -4.99 -4.49
CA ASP A 90 9.55 -6.44 -4.30
C ASP A 90 8.78 -7.21 -5.39
N VAL A 91 8.15 -6.51 -6.35
CA VAL A 91 7.47 -7.16 -7.48
C VAL A 91 8.40 -8.14 -8.22
N PRO A 92 9.69 -7.79 -8.52
CA PRO A 92 10.61 -8.73 -9.17
C PRO A 92 10.79 -10.03 -8.39
N ARG A 93 10.82 -9.97 -7.06
CA ARG A 93 10.93 -11.16 -6.19
C ARG A 93 9.73 -12.09 -6.33
N GLY A 94 8.52 -11.53 -6.45
CA GLY A 94 7.31 -12.32 -6.73
C GLY A 94 7.32 -12.94 -8.14
N VAL A 95 7.84 -12.20 -9.14
CA VAL A 95 8.00 -12.69 -10.50
C VAL A 95 9.03 -13.82 -10.57
N GLU A 96 10.18 -13.69 -9.92
CA GLU A 96 11.21 -14.72 -9.84
C GLU A 96 10.69 -16.03 -9.24
N LYS A 97 9.82 -15.93 -8.24
CA LYS A 97 9.11 -17.07 -7.64
C LYS A 97 7.99 -17.62 -8.54
N GLY A 98 7.71 -17.02 -9.70
CA GLY A 98 6.66 -17.44 -10.64
C GLY A 98 5.24 -17.23 -10.13
N LEU A 99 5.01 -16.28 -9.22
CA LEU A 99 3.72 -16.06 -8.55
C LEU A 99 2.74 -15.24 -9.39
N PHE A 100 3.23 -14.29 -10.21
CA PHE A 100 2.38 -13.27 -10.81
C PHE A 100 2.12 -13.49 -12.30
N GLU A 101 0.95 -13.05 -12.73
CA GLU A 101 0.51 -12.94 -14.13
C GLU A 101 0.87 -11.55 -14.66
N PRO A 102 1.35 -11.42 -15.91
CA PRO A 102 1.49 -10.12 -16.54
C PRO A 102 0.15 -9.38 -16.64
N LEU A 103 0.14 -8.12 -16.22
CA LEU A 103 -1.04 -7.26 -16.32
C LEU A 103 -1.18 -6.68 -17.74
N PRO A 104 -2.39 -6.61 -18.31
CA PRO A 104 -2.64 -6.03 -19.63
C PRO A 104 -2.56 -4.50 -19.55
N GLU A 105 -1.45 -3.90 -20.02
CA GLU A 105 -1.19 -2.46 -19.91
C GLU A 105 -2.23 -1.59 -20.60
N ASP A 106 -2.83 -2.08 -21.68
CA ASP A 106 -3.91 -1.41 -22.43
C ASP A 106 -5.20 -1.24 -21.64
N LYS A 107 -5.36 -1.99 -20.55
CA LYS A 107 -6.51 -1.93 -19.65
C LYS A 107 -6.25 -1.17 -18.35
N LEU A 108 -5.06 -0.60 -18.19
CA LEU A 108 -4.63 0.10 -16.97
C LEU A 108 -4.48 1.61 -17.21
N PRO A 109 -4.79 2.48 -16.24
CA PRO A 109 -4.71 3.93 -16.41
C PRO A 109 -3.27 4.44 -16.26
N LEU A 110 -2.29 3.83 -16.90
CA LEU A 110 -0.86 4.14 -16.76
C LEU A 110 -0.51 5.59 -17.13
N ALA A 111 -1.29 6.20 -18.05
CA ALA A 111 -1.09 7.59 -18.45
C ALA A 111 -1.49 8.59 -17.35
N ASP A 112 -2.33 8.15 -16.40
CA ASP A 112 -2.87 8.98 -15.34
C ASP A 112 -2.02 8.90 -14.05
N LEU A 113 -0.99 8.07 -14.00
CA LEU A 113 -0.10 7.96 -12.85
C LEU A 113 0.94 9.11 -12.84
N PHE A 114 1.34 9.55 -11.65
CA PHE A 114 2.54 10.35 -11.51
C PHE A 114 3.73 9.61 -12.14
N PRO A 115 4.49 10.24 -13.05
CA PRO A 115 5.57 9.54 -13.77
C PRO A 115 6.59 8.88 -12.83
N GLN A 116 6.91 9.53 -11.71
CA GLN A 116 7.92 9.08 -10.76
C GLN A 116 7.49 7.84 -9.96
N VAL A 117 6.17 7.58 -9.86
CA VAL A 117 5.65 6.44 -9.08
C VAL A 117 5.15 5.29 -9.95
N LYS A 118 5.35 5.33 -11.26
CA LYS A 118 5.08 4.16 -12.13
C LYS A 118 5.93 2.96 -11.74
N MET A 119 7.09 3.22 -11.15
CA MET A 119 8.04 2.20 -10.67
C MET A 119 8.40 1.17 -11.74
N ASP A 120 8.50 1.60 -13.02
CA ASP A 120 8.77 0.70 -14.16
C ASP A 120 10.04 -0.14 -13.96
N GLY A 121 11.04 0.39 -13.26
CA GLY A 121 12.27 -0.34 -12.92
C GLY A 121 12.07 -1.58 -12.05
N SER A 122 10.95 -1.69 -11.35
CA SER A 122 10.60 -2.85 -10.51
C SER A 122 9.29 -3.52 -10.91
N THR A 123 8.31 -2.77 -11.41
CA THR A 123 7.01 -3.33 -11.79
C THR A 123 6.98 -3.96 -13.18
N VAL A 124 8.00 -3.70 -14.02
CA VAL A 124 8.17 -4.30 -15.33
C VAL A 124 9.40 -5.21 -15.32
N VAL A 125 9.20 -6.50 -15.60
CA VAL A 125 10.25 -7.52 -15.67
C VAL A 125 10.20 -8.16 -17.05
N ASP A 126 11.34 -8.24 -17.74
CA ASP A 126 11.45 -8.79 -19.11
C ASP A 126 10.43 -8.19 -20.08
N GLY A 127 10.20 -6.88 -19.98
CA GLY A 127 9.29 -6.13 -20.85
C GLY A 127 7.80 -6.39 -20.60
N LYS A 128 7.44 -7.02 -19.50
CA LYS A 128 6.05 -7.27 -19.10
C LYS A 128 5.77 -6.65 -17.73
N ARG A 129 4.64 -6.00 -17.58
CA ARG A 129 4.21 -5.41 -16.32
C ARG A 129 3.56 -6.47 -15.43
N TYR A 130 4.03 -6.59 -14.20
CA TYR A 130 3.49 -7.51 -13.19
C TYR A 130 2.88 -6.80 -11.99
N GLY A 131 3.13 -5.52 -11.84
CA GLY A 131 2.53 -4.69 -10.80
C GLY A 131 2.11 -3.33 -11.33
N ILE A 132 1.09 -2.74 -10.71
CA ILE A 132 0.72 -1.35 -10.93
C ILE A 132 0.72 -0.63 -9.59
N THR A 133 1.55 0.41 -9.49
CA THR A 133 1.59 1.23 -8.27
C THR A 133 0.26 1.92 -8.07
N GLU A 134 -0.32 1.75 -6.91
CA GLU A 134 -1.65 2.25 -6.57
C GLU A 134 -1.63 3.29 -5.44
N LYS A 135 -0.67 3.19 -4.55
CA LYS A 135 -0.50 4.10 -3.41
C LYS A 135 0.98 4.32 -3.15
N PHE A 136 1.33 5.52 -2.72
CA PHE A 136 2.69 5.85 -2.31
C PHE A 136 2.69 6.86 -1.17
N GLY A 137 3.87 7.12 -0.64
CA GLY A 137 4.07 8.15 0.34
C GLY A 137 5.52 8.25 0.78
N TYR A 138 5.74 8.91 1.90
CA TYR A 138 7.09 9.28 2.31
C TYR A 138 7.39 8.82 3.74
N ASN A 139 8.52 8.18 3.91
CA ASN A 139 9.19 8.12 5.19
C ASN A 139 10.08 9.35 5.28
N THR A 140 9.70 10.26 6.15
CA THR A 140 10.30 11.59 6.28
C THR A 140 10.15 12.11 7.71
N ILE A 141 9.85 13.38 7.89
CA ILE A 141 9.68 14.02 9.20
C ILE A 141 8.21 14.35 9.41
N GLY A 142 7.55 13.62 10.33
CA GLY A 142 6.27 14.03 10.90
C GLY A 142 6.52 14.92 12.12
N TYR A 143 5.71 15.95 12.33
CA TYR A 143 5.94 16.86 13.47
C TYR A 143 4.69 17.62 13.90
N ASN A 144 4.73 18.18 15.11
CA ASN A 144 3.72 19.08 15.63
C ASN A 144 4.15 20.55 15.37
N LYS A 145 3.52 21.21 14.40
CA LYS A 145 3.85 22.58 13.97
C LYS A 145 3.60 23.67 15.01
N THR A 146 2.93 23.36 16.13
CA THR A 146 2.76 24.30 17.25
C THR A 146 3.88 24.20 18.29
N LYS A 147 4.70 23.14 18.22
CA LYS A 147 5.82 22.86 19.13
C LYS A 147 7.18 22.97 18.45
N VAL A 148 7.19 22.74 17.14
CA VAL A 148 8.38 22.72 16.29
C VAL A 148 8.25 23.80 15.23
N ASP A 149 9.32 24.57 15.02
CA ASP A 149 9.35 25.54 13.94
C ASP A 149 9.37 24.79 12.58
N PRO A 150 8.37 25.01 11.69
CA PRO A 150 8.35 24.39 10.39
C PRO A 150 9.58 24.66 9.53
N ALA A 151 10.26 25.80 9.75
CA ALA A 151 11.49 26.14 9.03
C ALA A 151 12.65 25.20 9.37
N ASP A 152 12.73 24.72 10.61
CA ASP A 152 13.75 23.75 11.00
C ASP A 152 13.54 22.40 10.34
N MET A 153 12.28 22.02 10.08
CA MET A 153 11.92 20.74 9.44
C MET A 153 12.20 20.74 7.93
N GLN A 154 12.69 21.84 7.38
CA GLN A 154 13.20 21.88 5.99
C GLN A 154 14.61 21.31 5.85
N SER A 155 15.24 20.84 6.92
CA SER A 155 16.53 20.16 6.91
C SER A 155 16.60 19.06 7.96
N MET A 156 17.16 17.89 7.58
CA MET A 156 17.42 16.79 8.50
C MET A 156 18.47 17.13 9.58
N ALA A 157 19.25 18.20 9.40
CA ALA A 157 20.19 18.67 10.40
C ALA A 157 19.52 19.01 11.75
N ALA A 158 18.23 19.37 11.74
CA ALA A 158 17.47 19.61 12.97
C ALA A 158 17.32 18.34 13.84
N LEU A 159 17.39 17.16 13.25
CA LEU A 159 17.23 15.88 13.95
C LEU A 159 18.43 15.52 14.82
N THR A 160 19.60 16.07 14.51
CA THR A 160 20.87 15.79 15.20
C THR A 160 21.38 16.94 16.04
N GLY A 161 20.71 18.10 16.00
CA GLY A 161 21.00 19.27 16.82
C GLY A 161 20.36 19.21 18.21
N ASP A 162 20.88 19.99 19.17
CA ASP A 162 20.40 19.94 20.56
C ASP A 162 18.99 20.51 20.79
N LYS A 163 18.47 21.32 19.85
CA LYS A 163 17.18 22.04 19.99
C LYS A 163 16.00 21.14 20.32
N TYR A 164 15.96 19.96 19.73
CA TYR A 164 14.86 19.00 19.87
C TYR A 164 15.23 17.72 20.61
N LYS A 165 16.33 17.75 21.36
CA LYS A 165 16.79 16.60 22.15
C LYS A 165 15.73 16.15 23.15
N GLY A 166 15.44 14.84 23.17
CA GLY A 166 14.40 14.24 24.01
C GLY A 166 12.96 14.51 23.52
N LYS A 167 12.80 15.06 22.30
CA LYS A 167 11.51 15.39 21.68
C LYS A 167 11.24 14.59 20.40
N ILE A 168 12.09 13.63 20.08
CA ILE A 168 12.07 12.89 18.82
C ILE A 168 11.69 11.44 19.11
N ALA A 169 10.79 10.88 18.31
CA ALA A 169 10.63 9.44 18.11
C ALA A 169 11.31 9.04 16.81
N ILE A 170 11.81 7.82 16.73
CA ILE A 170 12.30 7.20 15.50
C ILE A 170 11.43 5.96 15.23
N TYR A 171 10.92 5.83 14.01
CA TYR A 171 10.20 4.66 13.58
C TYR A 171 11.13 3.45 13.51
N ASP A 172 10.77 2.36 14.21
CA ASP A 172 11.59 1.14 14.25
C ASP A 172 11.41 0.32 12.96
N TYR A 173 11.94 0.87 11.88
CA TYR A 173 12.07 0.18 10.61
C TYR A 173 13.38 0.60 9.94
N TYR A 174 14.34 -0.33 9.90
CA TYR A 174 15.72 -0.02 9.49
C TYR A 174 15.82 0.56 8.08
N LEU A 175 15.08 0.01 7.12
CA LEU A 175 15.25 0.31 5.70
C LEU A 175 14.97 1.79 5.36
N PRO A 176 13.79 2.37 5.71
CA PRO A 176 13.55 3.78 5.45
C PRO A 176 14.43 4.71 6.31
N VAL A 177 14.70 4.35 7.58
CA VAL A 177 15.46 5.26 8.46
C VAL A 177 16.95 5.26 8.09
N ILE A 178 17.52 4.14 7.66
CA ILE A 178 18.86 4.11 7.02
C ILE A 178 18.85 4.97 5.75
N GLY A 179 17.80 4.87 4.93
CA GLY A 179 17.63 5.74 3.76
C GLY A 179 17.64 7.23 4.13
N MET A 180 16.89 7.62 5.17
CA MET A 180 16.89 9.00 5.66
C MET A 180 18.28 9.44 6.18
N ALA A 181 18.97 8.60 6.94
CA ALA A 181 20.33 8.89 7.41
C ALA A 181 21.31 9.02 6.23
N ALA A 182 21.16 8.21 5.17
CA ALA A 182 21.94 8.32 3.96
C ALA A 182 21.69 9.68 3.25
N LEU A 183 20.42 10.08 3.10
CA LEU A 183 20.05 11.38 2.54
C LEU A 183 20.62 12.52 3.35
N ALA A 184 20.56 12.45 4.69
CA ALA A 184 21.09 13.47 5.59
C ALA A 184 22.60 13.73 5.39
N ILE A 185 23.37 12.71 4.99
CA ILE A 185 24.80 12.82 4.68
C ILE A 185 25.10 12.98 3.16
N GLY A 186 24.06 13.28 2.35
CA GLY A 186 24.19 13.54 0.91
C GLY A 186 24.42 12.31 0.04
N LYS A 187 24.04 11.12 0.52
CA LYS A 187 24.10 9.87 -0.26
C LYS A 187 22.76 9.57 -0.91
N LYS A 188 22.79 8.91 -2.05
CA LYS A 188 21.58 8.43 -2.73
C LYS A 188 21.25 7.01 -2.27
N THR A 189 19.99 6.76 -1.99
CA THR A 189 19.51 5.46 -1.46
C THR A 189 19.79 4.29 -2.41
N ALA A 190 19.67 4.50 -3.72
CA ALA A 190 19.91 3.48 -4.74
C ALA A 190 21.40 3.16 -4.99
N GLU A 191 22.31 4.00 -4.49
CA GLU A 191 23.75 3.89 -4.74
C GLU A 191 24.52 3.44 -3.49
N LEU A 192 23.84 3.03 -2.42
CA LEU A 192 24.47 2.66 -1.15
C LEU A 192 25.33 1.40 -1.30
N THR A 193 26.49 1.47 -0.67
CA THR A 193 27.46 0.38 -0.59
C THR A 193 27.87 0.12 0.86
N GLU A 194 28.56 -0.96 1.12
CA GLU A 194 29.14 -1.26 2.43
C GLU A 194 30.03 -0.14 2.95
N ALA A 195 30.78 0.53 2.07
CA ALA A 195 31.66 1.62 2.43
C ALA A 195 30.94 2.85 3.03
N ASP A 196 29.64 2.98 2.78
CA ASP A 196 28.81 4.10 3.30
C ASP A 196 28.29 3.82 4.71
N LEU A 197 28.21 2.54 5.13
CA LEU A 197 27.60 2.12 6.38
C LEU A 197 28.21 2.76 7.65
N PRO A 198 29.53 2.96 7.76
CA PRO A 198 30.12 3.63 8.94
C PRO A 198 29.62 5.07 9.11
N ALA A 199 29.48 5.83 8.01
CA ALA A 199 28.99 7.21 8.05
C ALA A 199 27.49 7.25 8.35
N ILE A 200 26.70 6.35 7.75
CA ILE A 200 25.27 6.19 8.02
C ILE A 200 25.05 5.85 9.50
N LYS A 201 25.80 4.88 10.05
CA LYS A 201 25.75 4.53 11.47
C LYS A 201 26.03 5.72 12.38
N ALA A 202 27.07 6.49 12.06
CA ALA A 202 27.39 7.69 12.83
C ALA A 202 26.24 8.71 12.85
N GLU A 203 25.53 8.87 11.73
CA GLU A 203 24.37 9.76 11.65
C GLU A 203 23.17 9.20 12.42
N LEU A 204 22.87 7.90 12.29
CA LEU A 204 21.84 7.22 13.08
C LEU A 204 22.07 7.35 14.59
N LEU A 205 23.30 7.21 15.05
CA LEU A 205 23.65 7.38 16.47
C LEU A 205 23.41 8.80 16.97
N LYS A 206 23.68 9.83 16.14
CA LYS A 206 23.34 11.21 16.48
C LYS A 206 21.82 11.43 16.58
N MET A 207 21.05 10.89 15.62
CA MET A 207 19.59 10.95 15.66
C MET A 207 19.07 10.25 16.93
N LYS A 208 19.59 9.06 17.24
CA LYS A 208 19.20 8.31 18.45
C LYS A 208 19.54 9.04 19.73
N ALA A 209 20.69 9.71 19.83
CA ALA A 209 21.07 10.49 21.01
C ALA A 209 20.08 11.63 21.33
N ASN A 210 19.32 12.07 20.36
CA ASN A 210 18.24 13.07 20.50
C ASN A 210 16.85 12.42 20.66
N ALA A 211 16.71 11.12 20.37
CA ALA A 211 15.45 10.45 20.46
C ALA A 211 15.04 10.15 21.90
N LYS A 212 13.76 10.30 22.19
CA LYS A 212 13.11 9.83 23.42
C LYS A 212 12.76 8.35 23.33
N LEU A 213 12.36 7.90 22.14
CA LEU A 213 12.04 6.50 21.88
C LEU A 213 12.39 6.09 20.44
N VAL A 214 12.64 4.81 20.26
CA VAL A 214 12.56 4.12 18.98
C VAL A 214 11.42 3.13 19.11
N GLY A 215 10.43 3.15 18.23
CA GLY A 215 9.21 2.38 18.39
C GLY A 215 8.54 2.01 17.10
N GLU A 216 7.74 0.96 17.16
CA GLU A 216 6.87 0.54 16.06
C GLU A 216 5.87 1.61 15.64
N VAL A 217 5.17 1.41 14.53
CA VAL A 217 4.19 2.34 13.95
C VAL A 217 3.24 2.88 15.01
N THR A 218 2.51 2.01 15.71
CA THR A 218 1.47 2.41 16.68
C THR A 218 2.04 3.18 17.85
N ALA A 219 3.19 2.75 18.39
CA ALA A 219 3.84 3.43 19.50
C ALA A 219 4.32 4.82 19.10
N SER A 220 4.95 4.93 17.92
CA SER A 220 5.47 6.19 17.38
C SER A 220 4.36 7.18 17.03
N GLN A 221 3.27 6.70 16.42
CA GLN A 221 2.08 7.50 16.13
C GLN A 221 1.44 8.03 17.42
N THR A 222 1.27 7.15 18.41
CA THR A 222 0.68 7.52 19.70
C THR A 222 1.53 8.56 20.41
N ALA A 223 2.85 8.38 20.43
CA ALA A 223 3.75 9.34 21.05
C ALA A 223 3.66 10.74 20.42
N LEU A 224 3.56 10.81 19.08
CA LEU A 224 3.38 12.08 18.37
C LEU A 224 1.97 12.65 18.61
N ALA A 225 0.93 11.84 18.53
CA ALA A 225 -0.46 12.27 18.69
C ALA A 225 -0.75 12.82 20.09
N THR A 226 -0.18 12.19 21.12
CA THR A 226 -0.36 12.61 22.53
C THR A 226 0.57 13.75 22.95
N GLY A 227 1.56 14.11 22.12
CA GLY A 227 2.56 15.12 22.45
C GLY A 227 3.64 14.61 23.40
N GLU A 228 3.82 13.32 23.54
CA GLU A 228 4.95 12.71 24.22
C GLU A 228 6.26 13.06 23.51
N VAL A 229 6.21 13.10 22.18
CA VAL A 229 7.26 13.65 21.31
C VAL A 229 6.66 14.71 20.39
N ASP A 230 7.52 15.58 19.88
CA ASP A 230 7.11 16.67 18.98
C ASP A 230 7.51 16.38 17.52
N ILE A 231 8.39 15.41 17.29
CA ILE A 231 8.93 15.02 15.98
C ILE A 231 8.95 13.48 15.86
N LEU A 232 8.62 12.98 14.67
CA LEU A 232 8.76 11.57 14.30
C LEU A 232 9.63 11.45 13.04
N VAL A 233 10.78 10.80 13.19
CA VAL A 233 11.68 10.41 12.09
C VAL A 233 11.21 9.10 11.48
N GLY A 234 11.06 9.06 10.17
CA GLY A 234 10.51 7.89 9.45
C GLY A 234 8.99 7.91 9.33
N GLY A 235 8.31 8.88 9.99
CA GLY A 235 6.91 9.17 9.75
C GLY A 235 6.73 10.07 8.53
N GLY A 236 5.49 10.35 8.18
CA GLY A 236 5.16 11.23 7.06
C GLY A 236 3.66 11.50 7.04
N GLU A 237 3.12 11.75 5.87
CA GLU A 237 1.67 11.95 5.69
C GLU A 237 0.85 10.75 6.19
N TRP A 238 1.35 9.56 6.03
CA TRP A 238 0.67 8.34 6.47
C TRP A 238 0.43 8.28 7.98
N VAL A 239 1.25 9.01 8.77
CA VAL A 239 1.01 9.22 10.20
C VAL A 239 0.14 10.43 10.46
N THR A 240 0.48 11.57 9.84
CA THR A 240 -0.08 12.86 10.24
C THR A 240 -1.41 13.16 9.57
N ALA A 241 -1.66 12.70 8.33
CA ALA A 241 -2.85 13.06 7.59
C ALA A 241 -4.14 12.46 8.17
N GLY A 242 -4.11 11.18 8.55
CA GLY A 242 -5.27 10.54 9.20
C GLY A 242 -5.65 11.19 10.53
N LEU A 243 -4.65 11.70 11.25
CA LEU A 243 -4.85 12.38 12.54
C LEU A 243 -5.17 13.89 12.40
N ALA A 244 -5.00 14.46 11.20
CA ALA A 244 -5.11 15.91 10.99
C ALA A 244 -6.50 16.50 11.33
N LYS A 245 -7.56 15.71 11.22
CA LYS A 245 -8.92 16.11 11.59
C LYS A 245 -9.07 16.31 13.09
N GLU A 246 -8.44 15.45 13.89
CA GLU A 246 -8.52 15.47 15.35
C GLU A 246 -7.42 16.37 15.94
N ASN A 247 -6.26 16.40 15.28
CA ASN A 247 -5.11 17.21 15.69
C ASN A 247 -4.51 17.97 14.49
N PRO A 248 -5.06 19.14 14.12
CA PRO A 248 -4.59 19.93 12.98
C PRO A 248 -3.20 20.56 13.20
N ALA A 249 -2.62 20.36 14.39
CA ALA A 249 -1.24 20.76 14.69
C ALA A 249 -0.22 19.79 14.08
N LEU A 250 -0.61 18.57 13.71
CA LEU A 250 0.27 17.61 13.08
C LEU A 250 0.46 17.93 11.59
N ASP A 251 1.70 17.79 11.14
CA ASP A 251 2.09 18.05 9.76
C ASP A 251 3.31 17.20 9.39
N PHE A 252 3.69 17.16 8.14
CA PHE A 252 4.90 16.51 7.66
C PHE A 252 5.74 17.47 6.82
N SER A 253 7.02 17.17 6.67
CA SER A 253 7.93 17.94 5.85
C SER A 253 8.75 17.03 4.95
N ILE A 254 8.98 17.48 3.73
CA ILE A 254 10.00 16.93 2.84
C ILE A 254 11.20 17.86 2.90
N PRO A 255 12.23 17.54 3.66
CA PRO A 255 13.40 18.40 3.82
C PRO A 255 14.19 18.53 2.51
N LYS A 256 15.11 19.49 2.46
CA LYS A 256 15.93 19.74 1.27
C LYS A 256 16.80 18.55 0.87
N GLU A 257 17.17 17.71 1.81
CA GLU A 257 17.91 16.47 1.59
C GLU A 257 17.05 15.39 0.91
N GLY A 258 15.73 15.55 0.92
CA GLY A 258 14.77 14.63 0.31
C GLY A 258 13.99 13.80 1.32
N ALA A 259 13.30 12.79 0.83
CA ALA A 259 12.54 11.81 1.62
C ALA A 259 12.71 10.43 1.01
N VAL A 260 12.41 9.40 1.78
CA VAL A 260 12.39 8.02 1.30
C VAL A 260 10.99 7.66 0.86
N LEU A 261 10.82 7.41 -0.44
CA LEU A 261 9.55 7.07 -1.06
C LEU A 261 9.23 5.60 -0.80
N TRP A 262 8.07 5.32 -0.22
CA TRP A 262 7.46 3.99 -0.24
C TRP A 262 6.38 3.93 -1.31
N SER A 263 6.14 2.76 -1.86
CA SER A 263 5.10 2.55 -2.87
C SER A 263 4.58 1.13 -2.82
N GLN A 264 3.27 1.01 -2.95
CA GLN A 264 2.53 -0.25 -3.00
C GLN A 264 2.05 -0.50 -4.42
N SER A 265 2.06 -1.76 -4.82
CA SER A 265 1.56 -2.20 -6.12
C SER A 265 0.54 -3.30 -5.94
N LEU A 266 -0.47 -3.30 -6.81
CA LEU A 266 -1.35 -4.43 -7.01
C LEU A 266 -0.73 -5.38 -8.03
N ALA A 267 -0.66 -6.66 -7.69
CA ALA A 267 -0.25 -7.74 -8.56
C ALA A 267 -1.34 -8.81 -8.62
N MET A 268 -1.49 -9.48 -9.77
CA MET A 268 -2.45 -10.57 -9.98
C MET A 268 -1.71 -11.91 -9.91
N PHE A 269 -2.27 -12.87 -9.17
CA PHE A 269 -1.69 -14.20 -9.12
C PHE A 269 -1.86 -14.96 -10.43
N LYS A 270 -0.80 -15.63 -10.87
CA LYS A 270 -0.78 -16.43 -12.09
C LYS A 270 -1.77 -17.58 -12.04
N ASP A 271 -1.90 -18.22 -10.89
CA ASP A 271 -2.75 -19.38 -10.67
C ASP A 271 -4.18 -19.00 -10.21
N SER A 272 -4.53 -17.71 -10.22
CA SER A 272 -5.88 -17.24 -9.91
C SER A 272 -6.91 -17.91 -10.81
N ASN A 273 -8.00 -18.38 -10.20
CA ASN A 273 -9.18 -18.92 -10.89
C ASN A 273 -10.16 -17.83 -11.32
N ASN A 274 -9.94 -16.57 -10.88
CA ASN A 274 -10.84 -15.42 -11.07
C ASN A 274 -10.14 -14.24 -11.75
N LYS A 275 -9.24 -14.47 -12.72
CA LYS A 275 -8.39 -13.44 -13.34
C LYS A 275 -9.17 -12.22 -13.86
N ASP A 276 -10.35 -12.44 -14.45
CA ASP A 276 -11.19 -11.34 -14.94
C ASP A 276 -11.71 -10.47 -13.80
N MET A 277 -12.09 -11.06 -12.66
CA MET A 277 -12.54 -10.33 -11.49
C MET A 277 -11.37 -9.66 -10.78
N ALA A 278 -10.20 -10.31 -10.68
CA ALA A 278 -8.97 -9.75 -10.19
C ALA A 278 -8.56 -8.50 -10.98
N LEU A 279 -8.62 -8.56 -12.30
CA LEU A 279 -8.34 -7.40 -13.15
C LEU A 279 -9.37 -6.27 -12.94
N LYS A 280 -10.65 -6.59 -12.82
CA LYS A 280 -11.68 -5.58 -12.49
C LYS A 280 -11.44 -4.92 -11.15
N PHE A 281 -10.99 -5.69 -10.15
CA PHE A 281 -10.65 -5.15 -8.84
C PHE A 281 -9.46 -4.19 -8.94
N ILE A 282 -8.41 -4.57 -9.64
CA ILE A 282 -7.26 -3.71 -9.92
C ILE A 282 -7.72 -2.42 -10.62
N GLN A 283 -8.54 -2.52 -11.67
CA GLN A 283 -9.09 -1.37 -12.39
C GLN A 283 -9.93 -0.45 -11.48
N TYR A 284 -10.74 -1.05 -10.60
CA TYR A 284 -11.54 -0.30 -9.63
C TYR A 284 -10.65 0.47 -8.65
N ILE A 285 -9.66 -0.20 -8.04
CA ILE A 285 -8.70 0.47 -7.13
C ILE A 285 -7.98 1.60 -7.86
N MET A 286 -7.63 1.43 -9.14
CA MET A 286 -6.94 2.42 -9.95
C MET A 286 -7.83 3.53 -10.50
N SER A 287 -9.17 3.42 -10.38
CA SER A 287 -10.11 4.47 -10.78
C SER A 287 -9.98 5.73 -9.91
N PRO A 288 -10.41 6.91 -10.37
CA PRO A 288 -10.38 8.12 -9.56
C PRO A 288 -11.05 7.96 -8.20
N GLU A 289 -12.20 7.29 -8.13
CA GLU A 289 -12.96 7.04 -6.90
C GLU A 289 -12.28 6.00 -6.00
N GLY A 290 -11.79 4.90 -6.57
CA GLY A 290 -11.05 3.87 -5.85
C GLY A 290 -9.79 4.44 -5.22
N GLN A 291 -9.05 5.24 -5.97
CA GLN A 291 -7.84 5.92 -5.51
C GLN A 291 -8.11 6.91 -4.38
N ALA A 292 -9.20 7.68 -4.43
CA ALA A 292 -9.57 8.59 -3.36
C ALA A 292 -9.92 7.83 -2.07
N ARG A 293 -10.67 6.73 -2.18
CA ARG A 293 -11.03 5.87 -1.04
C ARG A 293 -9.80 5.22 -0.41
N LEU A 294 -8.93 4.66 -1.23
CA LEU A 294 -7.69 4.04 -0.77
C LEU A 294 -6.75 5.06 -0.11
N ALA A 295 -6.57 6.23 -0.71
CA ALA A 295 -5.70 7.27 -0.19
C ALA A 295 -6.12 7.76 1.20
N THR A 296 -7.40 7.64 1.56
CA THR A 296 -7.98 8.14 2.81
C THR A 296 -8.59 7.03 3.66
N SER A 297 -8.08 5.83 3.52
CA SER A 297 -8.48 4.65 4.30
C SER A 297 -8.34 4.88 5.81
N SER A 298 -9.22 4.26 6.56
CA SER A 298 -9.27 4.39 8.03
C SER A 298 -8.02 3.85 8.74
N CYS A 299 -7.27 2.92 8.12
CA CYS A 299 -6.04 2.38 8.70
C CYS A 299 -4.91 3.41 8.65
N TYR A 300 -4.58 3.93 7.48
CA TYR A 300 -3.65 5.05 7.29
C TYR A 300 -3.86 5.72 5.93
N TRP A 301 -3.55 6.99 5.87
CA TRP A 301 -3.62 7.76 4.64
C TRP A 301 -2.34 7.58 3.82
N GLY A 302 -2.39 7.96 2.53
CA GLY A 302 -1.24 7.99 1.65
C GLY A 302 -1.59 8.68 0.34
N MET A 303 -0.61 8.87 -0.52
CA MET A 303 -0.82 9.53 -1.79
C MET A 303 -1.42 8.56 -2.81
N PRO A 304 -2.51 8.91 -3.50
CA PRO A 304 -2.97 8.12 -4.63
C PRO A 304 -1.96 8.21 -5.77
N ALA A 305 -1.67 7.09 -6.43
CA ALA A 305 -0.77 7.08 -7.58
C ALA A 305 -1.37 7.76 -8.82
N ASN A 306 -2.71 7.78 -8.91
CA ASN A 306 -3.46 8.38 -10.02
C ASN A 306 -3.64 9.89 -9.77
N THR A 307 -3.12 10.72 -10.68
CA THR A 307 -3.23 12.19 -10.63
C THR A 307 -4.67 12.71 -10.72
N LYS A 308 -5.61 11.86 -11.15
CA LYS A 308 -7.04 12.16 -11.28
C LYS A 308 -7.88 11.66 -10.10
N ALA A 309 -7.23 11.25 -9.00
CA ALA A 309 -7.96 10.78 -7.81
C ALA A 309 -9.03 11.78 -7.37
N ALA A 310 -10.25 11.29 -7.12
CA ALA A 310 -11.41 12.11 -6.78
C ALA A 310 -11.38 12.59 -5.32
N LEU A 311 -10.25 13.17 -4.90
CA LEU A 311 -10.07 13.75 -3.58
C LEU A 311 -10.89 15.02 -3.41
N THR A 312 -11.47 15.23 -2.23
CA THR A 312 -12.06 16.51 -1.84
C THR A 312 -10.98 17.59 -1.66
N ASP A 313 -11.35 18.86 -1.68
CA ASP A 313 -10.39 19.95 -1.47
C ASP A 313 -9.72 19.87 -0.09
N GLU A 314 -10.45 19.41 0.94
CA GLU A 314 -9.89 19.18 2.27
C GLU A 314 -8.85 18.06 2.25
N GLN A 315 -9.14 16.93 1.60
CA GLN A 315 -8.22 15.81 1.45
C GLN A 315 -6.96 16.21 0.67
N LYS A 316 -7.14 16.95 -0.44
CA LYS A 316 -6.01 17.49 -1.21
C LYS A 316 -5.11 18.39 -0.36
N LYS A 317 -5.72 19.25 0.45
CA LYS A 317 -4.98 20.15 1.34
C LYS A 317 -4.20 19.38 2.40
N ILE A 318 -4.83 18.39 3.07
CA ILE A 318 -4.20 17.56 4.10
C ILE A 318 -3.04 16.77 3.51
N LEU A 319 -3.23 16.15 2.34
CA LEU A 319 -2.22 15.37 1.62
C LEU A 319 -1.20 16.25 0.89
N ARG A 320 -1.42 17.57 0.81
CA ARG A 320 -0.59 18.50 0.03
C ARG A 320 -0.45 18.01 -1.42
N PHE A 321 -1.59 17.58 -2.00
CA PHE A 321 -1.63 16.85 -3.26
C PHE A 321 -1.07 17.65 -4.44
N ASP A 322 -1.29 18.96 -4.46
CA ASP A 322 -0.80 19.84 -5.53
C ASP A 322 0.73 20.08 -5.45
N GLU A 323 1.36 19.79 -4.30
CA GLU A 323 2.81 19.90 -4.11
C GLU A 323 3.56 18.61 -4.47
N GLN A 324 2.84 17.54 -4.82
CA GLN A 324 3.44 16.22 -5.06
C GLN A 324 4.51 16.21 -6.17
N PRO A 325 4.38 16.94 -7.29
CA PRO A 325 5.45 16.99 -8.28
C PRO A 325 6.79 17.48 -7.70
N ASP A 326 6.78 18.47 -6.81
CA ASP A 326 7.97 19.01 -6.18
C ASP A 326 8.53 18.05 -5.11
N PHE A 327 7.66 17.36 -4.37
CA PHE A 327 8.05 16.35 -3.39
C PHE A 327 8.69 15.15 -4.05
N LEU A 328 8.07 14.63 -5.10
CA LEU A 328 8.57 13.50 -5.88
C LEU A 328 9.91 13.81 -6.56
N ALA A 329 10.16 15.06 -6.96
CA ALA A 329 11.44 15.47 -7.51
C ALA A 329 12.61 15.33 -6.52
N ARG A 330 12.32 15.32 -5.20
CA ARG A 330 13.32 15.19 -4.13
C ARG A 330 13.28 13.84 -3.42
N ALA A 331 12.26 13.03 -3.67
CA ALA A 331 12.13 11.72 -3.06
C ALA A 331 12.99 10.67 -3.76
N GLN A 332 13.45 9.69 -3.01
CA GLN A 332 14.19 8.54 -3.51
C GLN A 332 13.56 7.26 -2.96
N SER A 333 13.47 6.23 -3.76
CA SER A 333 12.97 4.92 -3.33
C SER A 333 13.78 4.38 -2.16
N TYR A 334 13.26 3.37 -1.48
CA TYR A 334 13.99 2.63 -0.47
C TYR A 334 15.37 2.19 -1.00
N PRO A 335 16.38 2.08 -0.13
CA PRO A 335 17.55 1.30 -0.47
C PRO A 335 17.11 -0.09 -0.94
N ALA A 336 17.67 -0.57 -2.04
CA ALA A 336 17.41 -1.91 -2.57
C ALA A 336 18.70 -2.75 -2.48
N PRO A 337 19.14 -3.14 -1.27
CA PRO A 337 20.38 -3.83 -1.07
C PRO A 337 20.30 -5.27 -1.60
N ASN A 338 21.44 -5.79 -2.08
CA ASN A 338 21.58 -7.22 -2.21
C ASN A 338 21.62 -7.88 -0.80
N ALA A 339 21.52 -9.21 -0.73
CA ALA A 339 21.39 -9.93 0.53
C ALA A 339 22.55 -9.67 1.52
N ASP A 340 23.77 -9.48 1.03
CA ASP A 340 24.94 -9.22 1.88
C ASP A 340 24.90 -7.80 2.47
N LEU A 341 24.57 -6.81 1.65
CA LEU A 341 24.43 -5.42 2.10
C LEU A 341 23.23 -5.27 3.04
N ASP A 342 22.12 -5.94 2.74
CA ASP A 342 20.93 -5.94 3.59
C ASP A 342 21.22 -6.44 4.99
N LYS A 343 21.92 -7.57 5.10
CA LYS A 343 22.37 -8.09 6.41
C LYS A 343 23.23 -7.09 7.17
N LYS A 344 24.17 -6.44 6.50
CA LYS A 344 25.03 -5.43 7.13
C LYS A 344 24.25 -4.18 7.56
N MET A 345 23.24 -3.78 6.80
CA MET A 345 22.31 -2.71 7.19
C MET A 345 21.53 -3.08 8.45
N GLN A 346 21.04 -4.32 8.54
CA GLN A 346 20.37 -4.83 9.75
C GLN A 346 21.32 -4.90 10.96
N ASP A 347 22.59 -5.27 10.75
CA ASP A 347 23.60 -5.23 11.81
C ASP A 347 23.83 -3.80 12.32
N VAL A 348 23.99 -2.83 11.42
CA VAL A 348 24.11 -1.40 11.75
C VAL A 348 22.88 -0.90 12.53
N TRP A 349 21.69 -1.30 12.13
CA TRP A 349 20.46 -0.97 12.83
C TRP A 349 20.43 -1.55 14.25
N THR A 350 20.74 -2.82 14.38
CA THR A 350 20.82 -3.51 15.69
C THR A 350 21.83 -2.85 16.62
N GLU A 351 23.01 -2.51 16.11
CA GLU A 351 24.03 -1.78 16.88
C GLU A 351 23.57 -0.39 17.30
N MET A 352 22.83 0.32 16.43
CA MET A 352 22.22 1.61 16.79
C MET A 352 21.19 1.42 17.90
N LEU A 353 20.31 0.40 17.81
CA LEU A 353 19.31 0.13 18.86
C LEU A 353 19.94 -0.19 20.23
N GLN A 354 21.09 -0.85 20.25
CA GLN A 354 21.82 -1.25 21.46
C GLN A 354 22.68 -0.12 22.05
N ALA A 355 22.97 0.92 21.28
CA ALA A 355 23.79 2.06 21.78
C ALA A 355 23.06 2.78 22.94
N GLN A 356 23.83 3.14 23.99
CA GLN A 356 23.33 3.86 25.17
C GLN A 356 23.24 5.36 24.92
#